data_6c888c55e32ea47b69ec78bbeda44548
#
_entry.id   6c888c55e32ea47b69ec78bbeda44548
#
_cell.length_a   1.000
_cell.length_b   1.000
_cell.length_c   1.000
_cell.angle_alpha   90.00
_cell.angle_beta   90.00
_cell.angle_gamma   90.00
#
_symmetry.space_group_name_H-M   'P 1'
#
loop_
_entity.id
_entity.type
_entity.pdbx_description
1 polymer ?
#
loop_
_entity_poly.entity_id
_entity_poly.type
_entity_poly.pdbx_seq_one_letter_code
_entity_poly.pdbx_strand_id
1 'polypeptide(L)'
;MPIPQDILSVPRPKNTVVIAYGKDKSLYAVRQRIGCRNDNGRHLPVNGPTIGHIIDGVYVPIDKEAPDSVSASSVDLKDWANVVLCDRLFSDIRKELSAVYSQTDVMKMYCISILRVCDPGVKNYELKEAYETIFLSELYPGIALSKNTVSTFLNDMEKSVSKIVRFMQNRAAAVSMDHHLLIDGTLKSDESRVNSLSDFSRKARTKGTRDISVLYAFDLEAMEPVCSKCFPGNSCPF
;
A
#
# COMPACT_ATOMS: atom_id res chain seq x y z
N MET A 1 43.88 -27.63 -16.95
CA MET A 1 44.85 -27.23 -17.99
C MET A 1 45.50 -25.95 -17.54
N PRO A 2 46.79 -25.70 -17.74
CA PRO A 2 47.42 -24.41 -17.51
C PRO A 2 46.82 -23.39 -18.50
N ILE A 3 46.77 -22.13 -18.06
CA ILE A 3 46.27 -21.03 -18.92
C ILE A 3 47.32 -20.79 -20.00
N PRO A 4 46.93 -20.64 -21.30
CA PRO A 4 47.85 -20.39 -22.40
C PRO A 4 48.67 -19.12 -22.21
N GLN A 5 49.90 -19.09 -22.72
CA GLN A 5 50.87 -18.02 -22.48
C GLN A 5 50.44 -16.72 -23.19
N ASP A 6 49.79 -16.81 -24.34
CA ASP A 6 49.21 -15.71 -25.08
C ASP A 6 48.12 -14.97 -24.25
N ILE A 7 47.26 -15.70 -23.55
CA ILE A 7 46.25 -15.15 -22.62
C ILE A 7 46.91 -14.47 -21.41
N LEU A 8 47.97 -15.05 -20.88
CA LEU A 8 48.71 -14.48 -19.74
C LEU A 8 49.47 -13.19 -20.13
N SER A 9 49.84 -13.01 -21.38
CA SER A 9 50.58 -11.84 -21.89
C SER A 9 49.67 -10.64 -22.21
N VAL A 10 48.34 -10.81 -22.20
CA VAL A 10 47.38 -9.75 -22.48
C VAL A 10 47.55 -8.57 -21.50
N PRO A 11 47.73 -7.33 -22.00
CA PRO A 11 47.81 -6.14 -21.15
C PRO A 11 46.54 -5.99 -20.31
N ARG A 12 46.70 -5.84 -18.99
CA ARG A 12 45.60 -5.71 -18.04
C ARG A 12 46.03 -4.92 -16.81
N PRO A 13 45.10 -4.46 -15.94
CA PRO A 13 45.44 -3.71 -14.73
C PRO A 13 46.45 -4.46 -13.84
N LYS A 14 47.33 -3.73 -13.19
CA LYS A 14 48.29 -4.30 -12.23
C LYS A 14 47.57 -4.96 -11.06
N ASN A 15 48.24 -5.91 -10.43
CA ASN A 15 47.74 -6.63 -9.28
C ASN A 15 46.46 -7.44 -9.56
N THR A 16 46.43 -8.09 -10.72
CA THR A 16 45.31 -8.97 -11.16
C THR A 16 45.78 -10.40 -11.44
N VAL A 17 44.84 -11.32 -11.49
CA VAL A 17 45.08 -12.73 -11.86
C VAL A 17 44.03 -13.15 -12.89
N VAL A 18 44.46 -13.96 -13.85
CA VAL A 18 43.58 -14.59 -14.83
C VAL A 18 43.14 -15.93 -14.29
N ILE A 19 41.86 -16.24 -14.39
CA ILE A 19 41.28 -17.51 -14.00
C ILE A 19 40.47 -18.07 -15.17
N ALA A 20 40.77 -19.29 -15.58
CA ALA A 20 39.98 -19.98 -16.59
C ALA A 20 38.67 -20.52 -15.95
N TYR A 21 37.56 -20.38 -16.62
CA TYR A 21 36.25 -20.85 -16.17
C TYR A 21 35.39 -21.39 -17.34
N GLY A 22 34.22 -21.94 -17.03
CA GLY A 22 33.39 -22.63 -18.01
C GLY A 22 33.68 -24.14 -18.04
N LYS A 23 32.79 -24.92 -18.67
CA LYS A 23 32.94 -26.40 -18.77
C LYS A 23 34.24 -26.81 -19.46
N ASP A 24 34.60 -26.09 -20.49
CA ASP A 24 35.80 -26.38 -21.31
C ASP A 24 37.01 -25.54 -20.89
N LYS A 25 36.90 -24.70 -19.84
CA LYS A 25 37.96 -23.76 -19.37
C LYS A 25 38.50 -22.87 -20.51
N SER A 26 37.62 -22.52 -21.47
CA SER A 26 37.93 -21.68 -22.62
C SER A 26 37.67 -20.19 -22.38
N LEU A 27 37.00 -19.84 -21.28
CA LEU A 27 36.70 -18.48 -20.90
C LEU A 27 37.66 -18.00 -19.81
N TYR A 28 38.09 -16.72 -19.89
CA TYR A 28 39.09 -16.17 -19.00
C TYR A 28 38.55 -14.94 -18.26
N ALA A 29 38.47 -15.03 -16.94
CA ALA A 29 38.12 -13.90 -16.07
C ALA A 29 39.36 -13.28 -15.46
N VAL A 30 39.38 -11.95 -15.40
CA VAL A 30 40.43 -11.18 -14.71
C VAL A 30 39.89 -10.74 -13.35
N ARG A 31 40.55 -11.18 -12.28
CA ARG A 31 40.18 -10.85 -10.89
C ARG A 31 41.24 -10.00 -10.23
N GLN A 32 40.84 -9.07 -9.40
CA GLN A 32 41.74 -8.27 -8.60
C GLN A 32 42.35 -9.12 -7.47
N ARG A 33 43.64 -8.97 -7.13
CA ARG A 33 44.23 -9.55 -5.92
C ARG A 33 44.01 -8.59 -4.76
N ILE A 34 43.40 -9.04 -3.70
CA ILE A 34 43.06 -8.20 -2.53
C ILE A 34 43.94 -8.47 -1.31
N GLY A 35 44.74 -9.52 -1.33
CA GLY A 35 45.62 -9.84 -0.22
C GLY A 35 46.25 -11.23 -0.31
N CYS A 36 46.88 -11.67 0.79
CA CYS A 36 47.39 -12.99 0.98
C CYS A 36 46.87 -13.60 2.30
N ARG A 37 46.49 -14.86 2.27
CA ARG A 37 46.15 -15.64 3.44
C ARG A 37 47.34 -16.55 3.79
N ASN A 38 47.73 -16.63 5.05
CA ASN A 38 48.72 -17.58 5.52
C ASN A 38 48.01 -18.87 5.89
N ASP A 39 48.38 -19.97 5.24
CA ASP A 39 47.83 -21.30 5.51
C ASP A 39 49.02 -22.27 5.74
N ASN A 40 49.20 -22.69 6.97
CA ASN A 40 50.28 -23.59 7.39
C ASN A 40 51.69 -23.16 6.91
N GLY A 41 51.98 -21.83 7.02
CA GLY A 41 53.27 -21.27 6.59
C GLY A 41 53.38 -20.98 5.08
N ARG A 42 52.35 -21.24 4.30
CA ARG A 42 52.27 -20.89 2.88
C ARG A 42 51.44 -19.64 2.65
N HIS A 43 52.01 -18.67 1.95
CA HIS A 43 51.28 -17.45 1.55
C HIS A 43 50.46 -17.74 0.31
N LEU A 44 49.15 -17.88 0.50
CA LEU A 44 48.19 -18.08 -0.61
C LEU A 44 47.55 -16.74 -1.00
N PRO A 45 47.59 -16.33 -2.28
CA PRO A 45 46.95 -15.12 -2.72
C PRO A 45 45.41 -15.22 -2.63
N VAL A 46 44.78 -14.15 -2.12
CA VAL A 46 43.32 -14.03 -2.05
C VAL A 46 42.85 -13.20 -3.24
N ASN A 47 41.97 -13.80 -4.05
CA ASN A 47 41.38 -13.14 -5.23
C ASN A 47 40.08 -12.45 -4.85
N GLY A 48 39.95 -11.20 -5.26
CA GLY A 48 38.75 -10.38 -5.10
C GLY A 48 37.73 -10.60 -6.23
N PRO A 49 36.89 -9.61 -6.46
CA PRO A 49 35.87 -9.66 -7.51
C PRO A 49 36.48 -9.74 -8.90
N THR A 50 35.70 -10.23 -9.85
CA THR A 50 36.04 -10.17 -11.28
C THR A 50 35.89 -8.71 -11.75
N ILE A 51 36.91 -8.20 -12.43
CA ILE A 51 36.98 -6.80 -12.91
C ILE A 51 36.96 -6.71 -14.45
N GLY A 52 37.02 -7.82 -15.12
CA GLY A 52 36.98 -7.91 -16.59
C GLY A 52 37.13 -9.34 -17.10
N HIS A 53 37.10 -9.49 -18.39
CA HIS A 53 37.29 -10.74 -19.12
C HIS A 53 38.36 -10.57 -20.19
N ILE A 54 39.00 -11.67 -20.62
CA ILE A 54 39.83 -11.67 -21.83
C ILE A 54 39.00 -12.36 -22.91
N ILE A 55 38.66 -11.62 -23.96
CA ILE A 55 37.87 -12.05 -25.11
C ILE A 55 38.73 -11.77 -26.35
N ASP A 56 38.93 -12.77 -27.16
CA ASP A 56 39.71 -12.70 -28.42
C ASP A 56 41.12 -12.05 -28.21
N GLY A 57 41.76 -12.37 -27.09
CA GLY A 57 43.09 -11.85 -26.78
C GLY A 57 43.12 -10.40 -26.32
N VAL A 58 42.01 -9.77 -26.02
CA VAL A 58 41.87 -8.41 -25.52
C VAL A 58 41.24 -8.38 -24.14
N TYR A 59 41.76 -7.54 -23.25
CA TYR A 59 41.15 -7.29 -21.94
C TYR A 59 39.93 -6.37 -22.10
N VAL A 60 38.74 -6.87 -21.73
CA VAL A 60 37.47 -6.14 -21.69
C VAL A 60 37.11 -5.92 -20.24
N PRO A 61 37.11 -4.68 -19.70
CA PRO A 61 36.67 -4.40 -18.36
C PRO A 61 35.19 -4.71 -18.21
N ILE A 62 34.76 -5.14 -17.03
CA ILE A 62 33.35 -5.11 -16.67
C ILE A 62 33.01 -3.65 -16.41
N ASP A 63 32.20 -3.04 -17.28
CA ASP A 63 31.66 -1.69 -17.04
C ASP A 63 30.83 -1.76 -15.75
N LYS A 64 31.31 -1.08 -14.72
CA LYS A 64 30.52 -0.87 -13.49
C LYS A 64 29.33 0.07 -13.69
N GLU A 65 29.21 0.62 -14.87
CA GLU A 65 28.13 1.48 -15.34
C GLU A 65 27.17 0.77 -16.31
N ALA A 66 27.13 -0.57 -16.32
CA ALA A 66 25.90 -1.21 -16.78
C ALA A 66 24.76 -0.65 -15.92
N PRO A 67 23.69 -0.09 -16.52
CA PRO A 67 22.57 0.42 -15.75
C PRO A 67 22.23 -0.66 -14.74
N ASP A 68 22.18 -0.28 -13.47
CA ASP A 68 21.90 -1.19 -12.36
C ASP A 68 20.86 -2.17 -12.85
N SER A 69 21.24 -3.44 -12.94
CA SER A 69 20.25 -4.48 -13.18
C SER A 69 19.28 -4.30 -12.03
N VAL A 70 18.13 -3.67 -12.34
CA VAL A 70 17.09 -3.41 -11.34
C VAL A 70 16.84 -4.76 -10.71
N SER A 71 17.36 -4.94 -9.51
CA SER A 71 17.13 -6.17 -8.76
C SER A 71 15.63 -6.31 -8.67
N ALA A 72 15.08 -7.47 -9.00
CA ALA A 72 13.64 -7.72 -8.88
C ALA A 72 13.12 -7.38 -7.47
N SER A 73 14.02 -7.37 -6.47
CA SER A 73 13.74 -6.90 -5.10
C SER A 73 13.59 -5.38 -4.96
N SER A 74 13.95 -4.59 -5.99
CA SER A 74 13.77 -3.12 -6.01
C SER A 74 12.56 -2.68 -6.85
N VAL A 75 11.81 -3.61 -7.44
CA VAL A 75 10.59 -3.30 -8.16
C VAL A 75 9.44 -3.26 -7.17
N ASP A 76 8.92 -2.07 -6.93
CA ASP A 76 7.71 -1.86 -6.12
C ASP A 76 6.49 -1.94 -7.04
N LEU A 77 5.69 -2.99 -6.87
CA LEU A 77 4.47 -3.21 -7.65
C LEU A 77 3.28 -2.72 -6.82
N LYS A 78 2.59 -1.70 -7.32
CA LYS A 78 1.40 -1.14 -6.67
C LYS A 78 0.15 -1.34 -7.52
N ASP A 79 -0.95 -1.71 -6.87
CA ASP A 79 -2.26 -1.74 -7.53
C ASP A 79 -2.70 -0.31 -7.87
N TRP A 80 -2.90 -0.07 -9.16
CA TRP A 80 -3.17 1.26 -9.70
C TRP A 80 -4.63 1.45 -10.14
N ALA A 81 -5.19 0.49 -10.85
CA ALA A 81 -6.45 0.68 -11.59
C ALA A 81 -7.64 0.97 -10.67
N ASN A 82 -7.78 0.19 -9.60
CA ASN A 82 -8.87 0.35 -8.63
C ASN A 82 -8.79 1.70 -7.92
N VAL A 83 -7.58 2.14 -7.55
CA VAL A 83 -7.35 3.43 -6.88
C VAL A 83 -7.75 4.59 -7.76
N VAL A 84 -7.30 4.62 -9.02
CA VAL A 84 -7.59 5.71 -9.96
C VAL A 84 -9.08 5.75 -10.31
N LEU A 85 -9.72 4.59 -10.46
CA LEU A 85 -11.15 4.51 -10.67
C LEU A 85 -11.93 5.10 -9.49
N CYS A 86 -11.60 4.67 -8.26
CA CYS A 86 -12.22 5.20 -7.05
C CYS A 86 -12.00 6.71 -6.90
N ASP A 87 -10.78 7.19 -7.17
CA ASP A 87 -10.47 8.62 -7.07
C ASP A 87 -11.31 9.46 -8.04
N ARG A 88 -11.52 8.97 -9.25
CA ARG A 88 -12.39 9.66 -10.24
C ARG A 88 -13.85 9.66 -9.83
N LEU A 89 -14.36 8.50 -9.40
CA LEU A 89 -15.77 8.34 -9.02
C LEU A 89 -16.14 9.14 -7.76
N PHE A 90 -15.21 9.24 -6.80
CA PHE A 90 -15.49 9.88 -5.51
C PHE A 90 -14.94 11.32 -5.40
N SER A 91 -14.48 11.91 -6.50
CA SER A 91 -13.91 13.26 -6.51
C SER A 91 -14.89 14.32 -5.99
N ASP A 92 -16.17 14.18 -6.29
CA ASP A 92 -17.19 15.15 -5.88
C ASP A 92 -17.52 15.02 -4.38
N ILE A 93 -17.58 13.81 -3.84
CA ILE A 93 -17.70 13.59 -2.38
C ILE A 93 -16.52 14.24 -1.64
N ARG A 94 -15.31 14.19 -2.17
CA ARG A 94 -14.14 14.86 -1.59
C ARG A 94 -14.33 16.38 -1.53
N LYS A 95 -14.88 17.00 -2.59
CA LYS A 95 -15.18 18.43 -2.61
C LYS A 95 -16.24 18.80 -1.56
N GLU A 96 -17.30 18.01 -1.46
CA GLU A 96 -18.37 18.21 -0.48
C GLU A 96 -17.85 18.08 0.96
N LEU A 97 -17.00 17.11 1.24
CA LEU A 97 -16.34 16.96 2.53
C LEU A 97 -15.48 18.19 2.86
N SER A 98 -14.77 18.74 1.87
CA SER A 98 -13.92 19.93 2.05
C SER A 98 -14.71 21.20 2.42
N ALA A 99 -16.00 21.24 2.16
CA ALA A 99 -16.87 22.35 2.59
C ALA A 99 -17.17 22.33 4.11
N VAL A 100 -16.91 21.19 4.79
CA VAL A 100 -17.28 21.00 6.20
C VAL A 100 -16.08 20.70 7.08
N TYR A 101 -15.09 19.95 6.56
CA TYR A 101 -13.94 19.43 7.31
C TYR A 101 -12.64 20.10 6.89
N SER A 102 -11.62 20.01 7.75
CA SER A 102 -10.27 20.44 7.39
C SER A 102 -9.69 19.56 6.27
N GLN A 103 -8.80 20.13 5.45
CA GLN A 103 -8.14 19.39 4.39
C GLN A 103 -7.46 18.11 4.89
N THR A 104 -6.82 18.15 6.05
CA THR A 104 -6.17 17.00 6.67
C THR A 104 -7.17 15.90 7.02
N ASP A 105 -8.34 16.26 7.58
CA ASP A 105 -9.38 15.29 7.93
C ASP A 105 -10.03 14.71 6.67
N VAL A 106 -10.31 15.56 5.67
CA VAL A 106 -10.83 15.11 4.37
C VAL A 106 -9.92 14.07 3.74
N MET A 107 -8.62 14.33 3.70
CA MET A 107 -7.67 13.40 3.08
C MET A 107 -7.58 12.07 3.83
N LYS A 108 -7.65 12.08 5.16
CA LYS A 108 -7.71 10.84 5.95
C LYS A 108 -8.99 10.05 5.68
N MET A 109 -10.16 10.72 5.75
CA MET A 109 -11.44 10.09 5.44
C MET A 109 -11.44 9.48 4.05
N TYR A 110 -10.98 10.24 3.09
CA TYR A 110 -10.96 9.85 1.68
C TYR A 110 -10.06 8.64 1.43
N CYS A 111 -8.82 8.68 1.92
CA CYS A 111 -7.91 7.55 1.79
C CYS A 111 -8.41 6.30 2.51
N ILE A 112 -8.94 6.42 3.73
CA ILE A 112 -9.54 5.28 4.46
C ILE A 112 -10.72 4.70 3.69
N SER A 113 -11.55 5.54 3.07
CA SER A 113 -12.70 5.08 2.30
C SER A 113 -12.29 4.34 1.04
N ILE A 114 -11.33 4.87 0.27
CA ILE A 114 -10.80 4.18 -0.92
C ILE A 114 -10.19 2.84 -0.54
N LEU A 115 -9.38 2.78 0.52
CA LEU A 115 -8.79 1.52 1.00
C LEU A 115 -9.85 0.46 1.30
N ARG A 116 -10.95 0.85 1.96
CA ARG A 116 -12.06 -0.06 2.28
C ARG A 116 -12.93 -0.44 1.09
N VAL A 117 -12.94 0.36 0.03
CA VAL A 117 -13.58 -0.01 -1.23
C VAL A 117 -12.70 -1.00 -2.00
N CYS A 118 -11.38 -0.77 -2.04
CA CYS A 118 -10.44 -1.67 -2.70
C CYS A 118 -10.29 -3.01 -1.94
N ASP A 119 -10.30 -2.98 -0.60
CA ASP A 119 -10.27 -4.14 0.27
C ASP A 119 -11.31 -3.99 1.39
N PRO A 120 -12.54 -4.53 1.22
CA PRO A 120 -13.58 -4.47 2.24
C PRO A 120 -13.22 -5.19 3.56
N GLY A 121 -12.22 -6.06 3.54
CA GLY A 121 -11.73 -6.80 4.72
C GLY A 121 -10.71 -6.06 5.56
N VAL A 122 -10.13 -4.97 5.05
CA VAL A 122 -9.04 -4.25 5.70
C VAL A 122 -9.45 -3.71 7.08
N LYS A 123 -8.64 -4.02 8.09
CA LYS A 123 -8.87 -3.58 9.47
C LYS A 123 -8.12 -2.29 9.76
N ASN A 124 -8.58 -1.55 10.79
CA ASN A 124 -7.99 -0.25 11.13
C ASN A 124 -6.46 -0.31 11.40
N TYR A 125 -5.95 -1.42 11.89
CA TYR A 125 -4.52 -1.57 12.17
C TYR A 125 -3.69 -1.95 10.93
N GLU A 126 -4.34 -2.37 9.84
CA GLU A 126 -3.72 -2.74 8.56
C GLU A 126 -3.71 -1.57 7.55
N LEU A 127 -4.46 -0.49 7.84
CA LEU A 127 -4.64 0.63 6.90
C LEU A 127 -3.32 1.28 6.45
N LYS A 128 -2.32 1.34 7.32
CA LYS A 128 -1.00 1.88 6.95
C LYS A 128 -0.33 1.02 5.89
N GLU A 129 -0.26 -0.28 6.11
CA GLU A 129 0.36 -1.24 5.18
C GLU A 129 -0.42 -1.28 3.85
N ALA A 130 -1.75 -1.38 3.92
CA ALA A 130 -2.59 -1.33 2.74
C ALA A 130 -2.39 -0.05 1.91
N TYR A 131 -2.24 1.11 2.57
CA TYR A 131 -1.97 2.37 1.90
C TYR A 131 -0.58 2.40 1.22
N GLU A 132 0.44 1.85 1.86
CA GLU A 132 1.82 1.82 1.34
C GLU A 132 1.96 0.86 0.15
N THR A 133 1.15 -0.19 0.08
CA THR A 133 1.20 -1.23 -0.97
C THR A 133 0.40 -0.91 -2.23
N ILE A 134 -0.48 0.08 -2.21
CA ILE A 134 -1.26 0.49 -3.38
C ILE A 134 -0.86 1.88 -3.88
N PHE A 135 -1.28 2.22 -5.10
CA PHE A 135 -0.94 3.50 -5.75
C PHE A 135 -1.48 4.74 -5.00
N LEU A 136 -2.34 4.56 -4.00
CA LEU A 136 -2.91 5.65 -3.21
C LEU A 136 -1.83 6.44 -2.46
N SER A 137 -0.74 5.80 -2.04
CA SER A 137 0.40 6.44 -1.39
C SER A 137 1.21 7.36 -2.32
N GLU A 138 1.18 7.07 -3.63
CA GLU A 138 1.78 7.93 -4.65
C GLU A 138 0.87 9.11 -5.01
N LEU A 139 -0.43 8.84 -5.10
CA LEU A 139 -1.44 9.85 -5.46
C LEU A 139 -1.62 10.88 -4.33
N TYR A 140 -1.60 10.44 -3.09
CA TYR A 140 -1.79 11.26 -1.89
C TYR A 140 -0.69 10.97 -0.85
N PRO A 141 0.56 11.42 -1.08
CA PRO A 141 1.68 11.09 -0.21
C PRO A 141 1.55 11.69 1.20
N GLY A 142 2.13 11.01 2.17
CA GLY A 142 2.28 11.53 3.54
C GLY A 142 1.05 11.45 4.43
N ILE A 143 0.01 10.71 4.05
CA ILE A 143 -1.17 10.52 4.90
C ILE A 143 -0.84 9.55 6.04
N ALA A 144 -0.95 10.02 7.27
CA ALA A 144 -0.67 9.22 8.46
C ALA A 144 -1.86 8.29 8.78
N LEU A 145 -1.69 6.99 8.55
CA LEU A 145 -2.69 5.94 8.76
C LEU A 145 -2.23 4.86 9.75
N SER A 146 -1.31 5.18 10.67
CA SER A 146 -0.95 4.24 11.74
C SER A 146 -2.16 3.93 12.61
N LYS A 147 -2.17 2.74 13.24
CA LYS A 147 -3.24 2.29 14.16
C LYS A 147 -3.66 3.37 15.15
N ASN A 148 -2.70 4.00 15.81
CA ASN A 148 -2.98 5.03 16.82
C ASN A 148 -3.56 6.30 16.17
N THR A 149 -3.01 6.73 15.04
CA THR A 149 -3.51 7.90 14.30
C THR A 149 -4.94 7.71 13.84
N VAL A 150 -5.26 6.54 13.28
CA VAL A 150 -6.62 6.20 12.84
C VAL A 150 -7.58 6.14 14.02
N SER A 151 -7.18 5.50 15.12
CA SER A 151 -8.03 5.42 16.33
C SER A 151 -8.33 6.80 16.91
N THR A 152 -7.32 7.67 17.06
CA THR A 152 -7.50 9.05 17.52
C THR A 152 -8.41 9.83 16.56
N PHE A 153 -8.15 9.72 15.26
CA PHE A 153 -8.95 10.39 14.24
C PHE A 153 -10.42 9.98 14.30
N LEU A 154 -10.74 8.70 14.41
CA LEU A 154 -12.13 8.22 14.50
C LEU A 154 -12.81 8.71 15.79
N ASN A 155 -12.11 8.72 16.92
CA ASN A 155 -12.64 9.27 18.17
C ASN A 155 -12.92 10.78 18.09
N ASP A 156 -12.09 11.54 17.38
CA ASP A 156 -12.29 12.98 17.19
C ASP A 156 -13.44 13.26 16.23
N MET A 157 -13.61 12.39 15.21
CA MET A 157 -14.77 12.44 14.32
C MET A 157 -16.07 12.18 15.09
N GLU A 158 -16.11 11.20 16.00
CA GLU A 158 -17.29 10.93 16.84
C GLU A 158 -17.73 12.17 17.65
N LYS A 159 -16.77 12.95 18.17
CA LYS A 159 -17.03 14.20 18.88
C LYS A 159 -17.53 15.33 18.00
N SER A 160 -17.33 15.21 16.68
CA SER A 160 -17.67 16.24 15.67
C SER A 160 -19.08 16.08 15.09
N VAL A 161 -20.08 15.75 15.93
CA VAL A 161 -21.46 15.47 15.51
C VAL A 161 -22.04 16.60 14.66
N SER A 162 -21.77 17.88 15.01
CA SER A 162 -22.27 19.03 14.24
C SER A 162 -21.76 19.05 12.81
N LYS A 163 -20.53 18.65 12.57
CA LYS A 163 -19.94 18.54 11.23
C LYS A 163 -20.59 17.39 10.43
N ILE A 164 -20.80 16.25 11.08
CA ILE A 164 -21.47 15.10 10.47
C ILE A 164 -22.88 15.49 10.02
N VAL A 165 -23.65 16.11 10.92
CA VAL A 165 -25.01 16.59 10.63
C VAL A 165 -24.99 17.61 9.49
N ARG A 166 -24.08 18.59 9.51
CA ARG A 166 -23.96 19.60 8.46
C ARG A 166 -23.64 18.99 7.10
N PHE A 167 -22.73 18.02 7.04
CA PHE A 167 -22.42 17.30 5.80
C PHE A 167 -23.66 16.62 5.25
N MET A 168 -24.41 15.87 6.08
CA MET A 168 -25.63 15.19 5.67
C MET A 168 -26.73 16.18 5.25
N GLN A 169 -26.85 17.31 5.94
CA GLN A 169 -27.79 18.37 5.54
C GLN A 169 -27.45 18.99 4.18
N ASN A 170 -26.16 19.21 3.92
CA ASN A 170 -25.72 19.72 2.62
C ASN A 170 -26.08 18.75 1.49
N ARG A 171 -25.87 17.45 1.70
CA ARG A 171 -26.25 16.41 0.73
C ARG A 171 -27.76 16.34 0.55
N ALA A 172 -28.53 16.35 1.64
CA ALA A 172 -29.99 16.35 1.55
C ALA A 172 -30.55 17.58 0.82
N ALA A 173 -29.94 18.75 1.01
CA ALA A 173 -30.32 19.97 0.32
C ALA A 173 -29.95 19.97 -1.18
N ALA A 174 -29.03 19.15 -1.61
CA ALA A 174 -28.61 18.98 -3.00
C ALA A 174 -29.51 18.03 -3.79
N VAL A 175 -30.35 17.22 -3.12
CA VAL A 175 -31.30 16.32 -3.78
C VAL A 175 -32.34 17.12 -4.54
N SER A 176 -32.57 16.81 -5.81
CA SER A 176 -33.57 17.45 -6.62
C SER A 176 -35.00 17.13 -6.14
N MET A 177 -35.92 18.10 -6.26
CA MET A 177 -37.30 17.94 -5.80
C MET A 177 -38.12 16.90 -6.57
N ASP A 178 -37.66 16.52 -7.75
CA ASP A 178 -38.27 15.48 -8.61
C ASP A 178 -37.63 14.07 -8.40
N HIS A 179 -36.61 13.97 -7.52
CA HIS A 179 -36.00 12.71 -7.19
C HIS A 179 -36.76 11.94 -6.11
N HIS A 180 -36.68 10.63 -6.14
CA HIS A 180 -37.24 9.75 -5.14
C HIS A 180 -36.18 9.33 -4.12
N LEU A 181 -36.54 9.43 -2.84
CA LEU A 181 -35.68 8.95 -1.76
C LEU A 181 -36.14 7.56 -1.30
N LEU A 182 -35.21 6.60 -1.41
CA LEU A 182 -35.38 5.31 -0.76
C LEU A 182 -34.88 5.41 0.68
N ILE A 183 -35.74 5.11 1.65
CA ILE A 183 -35.37 5.00 3.07
C ILE A 183 -35.44 3.55 3.46
N ASP A 184 -34.33 2.96 3.88
CA ASP A 184 -34.22 1.56 4.28
C ASP A 184 -33.45 1.42 5.58
N GLY A 185 -33.80 0.38 6.36
CA GLY A 185 -33.18 0.05 7.61
C GLY A 185 -32.53 -1.33 7.60
N THR A 186 -31.32 -1.43 8.13
CA THR A 186 -30.61 -2.68 8.28
C THR A 186 -30.07 -2.87 9.70
N LEU A 187 -29.93 -4.12 10.11
CA LEU A 187 -29.28 -4.51 11.35
C LEU A 187 -27.85 -4.96 11.04
N LYS A 188 -26.88 -4.40 11.75
CA LYS A 188 -25.48 -4.80 11.70
C LYS A 188 -25.11 -5.48 13.00
N SER A 189 -24.61 -6.69 12.94
CA SER A 189 -24.09 -7.40 14.11
C SER A 189 -22.92 -6.63 14.73
N ASP A 190 -22.96 -6.49 16.04
CA ASP A 190 -21.92 -5.78 16.80
C ASP A 190 -21.43 -6.63 17.97
N GLU A 191 -20.15 -6.94 17.95
CA GLU A 191 -19.48 -7.69 19.02
C GLU A 191 -18.84 -6.77 20.06
N SER A 192 -18.99 -5.45 19.92
CA SER A 192 -18.41 -4.49 20.85
C SER A 192 -19.09 -4.55 22.21
N ARG A 193 -18.28 -4.55 23.27
CA ARG A 193 -18.75 -4.49 24.66
C ARG A 193 -18.92 -3.07 25.18
N VAL A 194 -18.40 -2.08 24.44
CA VAL A 194 -18.36 -0.67 24.87
C VAL A 194 -19.23 0.24 24.01
N ASN A 195 -19.82 -0.25 22.94
CA ASN A 195 -20.67 0.53 22.06
C ASN A 195 -22.07 0.68 22.70
N SER A 196 -22.47 1.90 23.03
CA SER A 196 -23.76 2.22 23.63
C SER A 196 -24.97 1.95 22.74
N LEU A 197 -24.78 1.84 21.43
CA LEU A 197 -25.82 1.48 20.46
C LEU A 197 -26.00 -0.04 20.28
N SER A 198 -25.07 -0.83 20.84
CA SER A 198 -25.10 -2.28 20.76
C SER A 198 -26.18 -2.83 21.70
N ASP A 199 -27.24 -3.40 21.15
CA ASP A 199 -28.34 -3.98 21.93
C ASP A 199 -28.97 -5.16 21.22
N PHE A 200 -29.76 -5.94 21.96
CA PHE A 200 -30.46 -7.13 21.45
C PHE A 200 -31.64 -6.73 20.56
N SER A 201 -31.45 -6.81 19.25
CA SER A 201 -32.56 -6.73 18.31
C SER A 201 -33.46 -7.97 18.39
N ARG A 202 -34.65 -7.92 17.78
CA ARG A 202 -35.55 -9.09 17.67
C ARG A 202 -34.84 -10.25 16.94
N LYS A 203 -33.99 -9.97 15.96
CA LYS A 203 -33.21 -11.00 15.25
C LYS A 203 -32.05 -11.50 16.11
N ALA A 204 -31.39 -10.61 16.87
CA ALA A 204 -30.28 -10.96 17.74
C ALA A 204 -30.71 -11.82 18.92
N ARG A 205 -31.92 -11.59 19.49
CA ARG A 205 -32.48 -12.43 20.58
C ARG A 205 -32.55 -13.89 20.21
N THR A 206 -32.87 -14.20 18.94
CA THR A 206 -32.88 -15.57 18.44
C THR A 206 -31.49 -16.12 18.16
N LYS A 207 -30.48 -15.25 17.92
CA LYS A 207 -29.09 -15.64 17.61
C LYS A 207 -28.15 -15.50 18.81
N GLY A 208 -28.56 -14.85 19.90
CA GLY A 208 -27.70 -14.56 21.04
C GLY A 208 -26.65 -13.48 20.80
N THR A 209 -26.78 -12.70 19.72
CA THR A 209 -25.85 -11.61 19.35
C THR A 209 -26.49 -10.24 19.56
N ARG A 210 -25.67 -9.20 19.61
CA ARG A 210 -26.12 -7.80 19.65
C ARG A 210 -26.01 -7.18 18.27
N ASP A 211 -26.88 -6.23 17.98
CA ASP A 211 -26.93 -5.51 16.72
C ASP A 211 -26.95 -3.99 16.95
N ILE A 212 -26.63 -3.26 15.90
CA ILE A 212 -26.90 -1.83 15.74
C ILE A 212 -27.88 -1.68 14.59
N SER A 213 -28.91 -0.87 14.76
CA SER A 213 -29.84 -0.51 13.68
C SER A 213 -29.28 0.68 12.90
N VAL A 214 -29.22 0.59 11.58
CA VAL A 214 -28.75 1.67 10.70
C VAL A 214 -29.84 1.97 9.69
N LEU A 215 -30.25 3.23 9.65
CA LEU A 215 -31.19 3.78 8.68
C LEU A 215 -30.41 4.53 7.60
N TYR A 216 -30.75 4.31 6.33
CA TYR A 216 -30.16 5.00 5.18
C TYR A 216 -31.26 5.75 4.40
N ALA A 217 -30.90 6.91 3.88
CA ALA A 217 -31.61 7.54 2.79
C ALA A 217 -30.72 7.55 1.55
N PHE A 218 -31.28 7.17 0.42
CA PHE A 218 -30.60 6.98 -0.85
C PHE A 218 -31.40 7.67 -1.96
N ASP A 219 -30.74 8.46 -2.79
CA ASP A 219 -31.33 9.08 -3.97
C ASP A 219 -31.32 8.08 -5.12
N LEU A 220 -32.51 7.69 -5.60
CA LEU A 220 -32.65 6.64 -6.61
C LEU A 220 -32.21 7.10 -7.99
N GLU A 221 -32.44 8.34 -8.35
CA GLU A 221 -32.09 8.88 -9.67
C GLU A 221 -30.60 9.18 -9.78
N ALA A 222 -30.02 9.77 -8.75
CA ALA A 222 -28.58 10.02 -8.70
C ALA A 222 -27.76 8.75 -8.36
N MET A 223 -28.42 7.70 -7.86
CA MET A 223 -27.77 6.49 -7.38
C MET A 223 -26.72 6.77 -6.27
N GLU A 224 -27.04 7.69 -5.35
CA GLU A 224 -26.11 8.13 -4.33
C GLU A 224 -26.69 8.07 -2.91
N PRO A 225 -25.87 7.76 -1.88
CA PRO A 225 -26.30 7.87 -0.50
C PRO A 225 -26.44 9.34 -0.09
N VAL A 226 -27.53 9.68 0.55
CA VAL A 226 -27.84 11.04 1.02
C VAL A 226 -27.45 11.21 2.48
N CYS A 227 -27.98 10.39 3.36
CA CYS A 227 -27.67 10.42 4.79
C CYS A 227 -27.88 9.05 5.45
N SER A 228 -27.35 8.92 6.65
CA SER A 228 -27.57 7.71 7.48
C SER A 228 -27.65 8.08 8.95
N LYS A 229 -28.30 7.24 9.75
CA LYS A 229 -28.34 7.39 11.20
C LYS A 229 -28.32 6.02 11.88
N CYS A 230 -27.49 5.90 12.92
CA CYS A 230 -27.44 4.71 13.75
C CYS A 230 -28.37 4.85 14.96
N PHE A 231 -28.99 3.75 15.35
CA PHE A 231 -29.86 3.62 16.49
C PHE A 231 -29.49 2.36 17.30
N PRO A 232 -29.88 2.27 18.59
CA PRO A 232 -29.76 1.02 19.33
C PRO A 232 -30.43 -0.13 18.60
N GLY A 233 -29.84 -1.32 18.71
CA GLY A 233 -30.32 -2.52 18.02
C GLY A 233 -31.75 -2.94 18.37
N ASN A 234 -32.24 -2.55 19.55
CA ASN A 234 -33.62 -2.77 20.00
C ASN A 234 -34.61 -1.71 19.48
N SER A 235 -34.12 -0.64 18.86
CA SER A 235 -34.96 0.43 18.31
C SER A 235 -35.49 0.01 16.94
N CYS A 236 -36.82 0.12 16.76
CA CYS A 236 -37.46 0.05 15.46
C CYS A 236 -37.73 1.48 15.03
N PRO A 237 -37.01 2.05 14.04
CA PRO A 237 -37.21 3.45 13.60
C PRO A 237 -38.50 3.64 12.77
N PHE A 238 -39.32 2.55 12.58
CA PHE A 238 -40.62 2.57 11.88
C PHE A 238 -41.68 1.92 12.74
#